data_1df928d30a01e00fdc9a09ca7c8ceff8
#
_entry.id   1df928d30a01e00fdc9a09ca7c8ceff8
#
_cell.length_a   1.000
_cell.length_b   1.000
_cell.length_c   1.000
_cell.angle_alpha   90.00
_cell.angle_beta   90.00
_cell.angle_gamma   90.00
#
_symmetry.space_group_name_H-M   'P 1'
#
loop_
_entity.id
_entity.type
_entity.pdbx_description
1 polymer ?
#
loop_
_entity_poly.entity_id
_entity_poly.type
_entity_poly.pdbx_seq_one_letter_code
_entity_poly.pdbx_strand_id
1 'polypeptide(L)'
;LQSPDKDGAPRGSKDVVRWHYADLRIKAFAARSMLYRTARLADAGENIVNEGMACKVFATECIGEAVDTAIQLVGGGALVDDHPLALLYKKVRAWRLAEGASDVLRLNIGRGILELGKGRI
;
A
#
# COMPACT_ATOMS: atom_id res chain seq x y z
N LEU A 1 18.24 0.16 -6.22
CA LEU A 1 18.35 -0.83 -7.32
C LEU A 1 19.62 -0.61 -8.19
N GLN A 2 20.28 0.55 -8.04
CA GLN A 2 21.54 0.84 -8.74
C GLN A 2 22.76 0.21 -8.06
N SER A 3 22.65 -0.18 -6.79
CA SER A 3 23.74 -0.83 -6.05
C SER A 3 24.10 -2.16 -6.69
N PRO A 4 25.40 -2.48 -6.82
CA PRO A 4 25.85 -3.76 -7.35
C PRO A 4 25.45 -4.91 -6.42
N ASP A 5 25.23 -6.06 -6.99
CA ASP A 5 25.13 -7.32 -6.27
C ASP A 5 26.52 -7.96 -6.09
N LYS A 6 26.54 -9.20 -5.59
CA LYS A 6 27.78 -9.96 -5.42
C LYS A 6 28.52 -10.24 -6.73
N ASP A 7 27.85 -10.17 -7.87
CA ASP A 7 28.41 -10.41 -9.19
C ASP A 7 28.83 -9.07 -9.87
N GLY A 8 28.73 -7.95 -9.16
CA GLY A 8 29.09 -6.61 -9.63
C GLY A 8 28.06 -5.95 -10.55
N ALA A 9 26.97 -6.63 -10.90
CA ALA A 9 25.90 -6.06 -11.73
C ALA A 9 24.90 -5.27 -10.87
N PRO A 10 24.26 -4.21 -11.41
CA PRO A 10 23.19 -3.53 -10.69
C PRO A 10 22.07 -4.51 -10.34
N ARG A 11 21.59 -4.51 -9.09
CA ARG A 11 20.48 -5.39 -8.65
C ARG A 11 19.24 -5.26 -9.54
N GLY A 12 18.96 -4.06 -10.04
CA GLY A 12 17.86 -3.78 -10.97
C GLY A 12 18.01 -4.42 -12.36
N SER A 13 19.14 -5.06 -12.68
CA SER A 13 19.29 -5.82 -13.92
C SER A 13 18.67 -7.22 -13.87
N LYS A 14 18.34 -7.72 -12.69
CA LYS A 14 17.73 -9.05 -12.50
C LYS A 14 16.23 -9.01 -12.75
N ASP A 15 15.72 -9.97 -13.48
CA ASP A 15 14.31 -10.01 -13.88
C ASP A 15 13.35 -10.10 -12.69
N VAL A 16 13.69 -10.86 -11.64
CA VAL A 16 12.90 -10.94 -10.41
C VAL A 16 12.79 -9.57 -9.72
N VAL A 17 13.87 -8.78 -9.73
CA VAL A 17 13.87 -7.42 -9.14
C VAL A 17 13.02 -6.47 -9.99
N ARG A 18 13.12 -6.57 -11.30
CA ARG A 18 12.30 -5.79 -12.25
C ARG A 18 10.82 -6.11 -12.08
N TRP A 19 10.49 -7.39 -11.93
CA TRP A 19 9.13 -7.84 -11.69
C TRP A 19 8.55 -7.23 -10.40
N HIS A 20 9.24 -7.37 -9.29
CA HIS A 20 8.80 -6.77 -8.01
C HIS A 20 8.67 -5.26 -8.10
N TYR A 21 9.63 -4.58 -8.74
CA TYR A 21 9.56 -3.15 -8.91
C TYR A 21 8.34 -2.72 -9.75
N ALA A 22 8.08 -3.42 -10.85
CA ALA A 22 6.91 -3.15 -11.70
C ALA A 22 5.61 -3.36 -10.94
N ASP A 23 5.47 -4.46 -10.19
CA ASP A 23 4.29 -4.76 -9.38
C ASP A 23 4.01 -3.66 -8.34
N LEU A 24 5.04 -3.21 -7.62
CA LEU A 24 4.92 -2.09 -6.69
C LEU A 24 4.51 -0.77 -7.38
N ARG A 25 5.00 -0.52 -8.59
CA ARG A 25 4.63 0.66 -9.37
C ARG A 25 3.16 0.61 -9.83
N ILE A 26 2.67 -0.57 -10.22
CA ILE A 26 1.26 -0.81 -10.58
C ILE A 26 0.36 -0.53 -9.36
N LYS A 27 0.69 -1.09 -8.20
CA LYS A 27 -0.06 -0.89 -6.94
C LYS A 27 -0.07 0.59 -6.52
N ALA A 28 1.07 1.26 -6.60
CA ALA A 28 1.16 2.69 -6.30
C ALA A 28 0.32 3.55 -7.26
N PHE A 29 0.29 3.19 -8.54
CA PHE A 29 -0.57 3.84 -9.53
C PHE A 29 -2.05 3.64 -9.20
N ALA A 30 -2.47 2.42 -8.89
CA ALA A 30 -3.84 2.10 -8.50
C ALA A 30 -4.27 2.87 -7.24
N ALA A 31 -3.45 2.84 -6.18
CA ALA A 31 -3.72 3.57 -4.93
C ALA A 31 -3.89 5.08 -5.17
N ARG A 32 -3.02 5.67 -5.97
CA ARG A 32 -3.10 7.09 -6.31
C ARG A 32 -4.33 7.42 -7.15
N SER A 33 -4.70 6.56 -8.09
CA SER A 33 -5.89 6.73 -8.91
C SER A 33 -7.17 6.68 -8.08
N MET A 34 -7.25 5.75 -7.13
CA MET A 34 -8.36 5.67 -6.16
C MET A 34 -8.44 6.94 -5.33
N LEU A 35 -7.32 7.40 -4.78
CA LEU A 35 -7.25 8.61 -3.96
C LEU A 35 -7.72 9.84 -4.73
N TYR A 36 -7.22 10.07 -5.94
CA TYR A 36 -7.60 11.24 -6.73
C TYR A 36 -9.06 11.17 -7.21
N ARG A 37 -9.56 9.97 -7.53
CA ARG A 37 -10.99 9.81 -7.82
C ARG A 37 -11.84 10.18 -6.61
N THR A 38 -11.50 9.66 -5.44
CA THR A 38 -12.23 9.93 -4.19
C THR A 38 -12.20 11.41 -3.83
N ALA A 39 -11.03 12.07 -3.96
CA ALA A 39 -10.90 13.50 -3.73
C ALA A 39 -11.83 14.32 -4.65
N ARG A 40 -11.85 14.01 -5.96
CA ARG A 40 -12.76 14.70 -6.89
C ARG A 40 -14.24 14.49 -6.56
N LEU A 41 -14.63 13.33 -6.06
CA LEU A 41 -15.99 13.09 -5.61
C LEU A 41 -16.32 13.92 -4.36
N ALA A 42 -15.38 14.05 -3.42
CA ALA A 42 -15.52 14.90 -2.25
C ALA A 42 -15.65 16.38 -2.63
N ASP A 43 -14.82 16.86 -3.55
CA ASP A 43 -14.87 18.23 -4.06
C ASP A 43 -16.21 18.55 -4.76
N ALA A 44 -16.85 17.53 -5.36
CA ALA A 44 -18.18 17.63 -5.95
C ALA A 44 -19.33 17.54 -4.92
N GLY A 45 -19.02 17.43 -3.62
CA GLY A 45 -20.03 17.32 -2.55
C GLY A 45 -20.68 15.94 -2.44
N GLU A 46 -20.11 14.92 -3.07
CA GLU A 46 -20.63 13.55 -3.02
C GLU A 46 -20.30 12.86 -1.70
N ASN A 47 -21.13 11.92 -1.29
CA ASN A 47 -20.82 11.05 -0.16
C ASN A 47 -19.72 10.06 -0.56
N ILE A 48 -18.57 10.11 0.12
CA ILE A 48 -17.37 9.32 -0.17
C ILE A 48 -17.02 8.32 0.93
N VAL A 49 -17.95 7.97 1.80
CA VAL A 49 -17.66 7.14 2.99
C VAL A 49 -17.04 5.79 2.57
N ASN A 50 -17.63 5.10 1.60
CA ASN A 50 -17.10 3.82 1.14
C ASN A 50 -15.79 3.96 0.38
N GLU A 51 -15.70 4.97 -0.50
CA GLU A 51 -14.48 5.26 -1.27
C GLU A 51 -13.32 5.62 -0.34
N GLY A 52 -13.56 6.42 0.70
CA GLY A 52 -12.56 6.78 1.71
C GLY A 52 -12.04 5.56 2.47
N MET A 53 -12.95 4.70 2.93
CA MET A 53 -12.60 3.44 3.58
C MET A 53 -11.80 2.52 2.64
N ALA A 54 -12.24 2.37 1.40
CA ALA A 54 -11.54 1.56 0.38
C ALA A 54 -10.14 2.10 0.08
N CYS A 55 -9.99 3.42 -0.08
CA CYS A 55 -8.68 4.06 -0.27
C CYS A 55 -7.75 3.79 0.91
N LYS A 56 -8.24 3.94 2.15
CA LYS A 56 -7.43 3.69 3.36
C LYS A 56 -6.97 2.25 3.42
N VAL A 57 -7.87 1.29 3.23
CA VAL A 57 -7.53 -0.13 3.26
C VAL A 57 -6.50 -0.46 2.20
N PHE A 58 -6.77 -0.12 0.95
CA PHE A 58 -5.90 -0.44 -0.18
C PHE A 58 -4.52 0.20 -0.04
N ALA A 59 -4.45 1.50 0.26
CA ALA A 59 -3.18 2.22 0.37
C ALA A 59 -2.31 1.71 1.53
N THR A 60 -2.91 1.42 2.70
CA THR A 60 -2.13 0.94 3.86
C THR A 60 -1.65 -0.50 3.69
N GLU A 61 -2.36 -1.32 2.94
CA GLU A 61 -1.89 -2.67 2.58
C GLU A 61 -0.80 -2.62 1.53
N CYS A 62 -0.98 -1.81 0.48
CA CYS A 62 0.04 -1.61 -0.55
C CYS A 62 1.37 -1.10 0.01
N ILE A 63 1.36 -0.12 0.91
CA ILE A 63 2.61 0.39 1.50
C ILE A 63 3.26 -0.66 2.41
N GLY A 64 2.48 -1.45 3.14
CA GLY A 64 2.99 -2.56 3.94
C GLY A 64 3.72 -3.59 3.08
N GLU A 65 3.09 -4.01 1.99
CA GLU A 65 3.68 -4.93 1.00
C GLU A 65 4.93 -4.32 0.32
N ALA A 66 4.89 -3.03 0.01
CA ALA A 66 6.02 -2.35 -0.60
C ALA A 66 7.25 -2.34 0.31
N VAL A 67 7.07 -2.10 1.60
CA VAL A 67 8.18 -2.11 2.57
C VAL A 67 8.69 -3.54 2.78
N ASP A 68 7.81 -4.53 2.89
CA ASP A 68 8.17 -5.94 2.98
C ASP A 68 9.01 -6.38 1.77
N THR A 69 8.52 -6.09 0.56
CA THR A 69 9.25 -6.37 -0.68
C THR A 69 10.60 -5.64 -0.73
N ALA A 70 10.67 -4.39 -0.27
CA ALA A 70 11.92 -3.65 -0.23
C ALA A 70 12.94 -4.31 0.71
N ILE A 71 12.52 -4.79 1.88
CA ILE A 71 13.36 -5.56 2.80
C ILE A 71 13.85 -6.84 2.12
N GLN A 72 12.97 -7.58 1.46
CA GLN A 72 13.32 -8.78 0.73
C GLN A 72 14.38 -8.53 -0.35
N LEU A 73 14.25 -7.43 -1.09
CA LEU A 73 15.20 -7.06 -2.16
C LEU A 73 16.55 -6.53 -1.62
N VAL A 74 16.56 -5.89 -0.47
CA VAL A 74 17.80 -5.42 0.20
C VAL A 74 18.50 -6.58 0.89
N GLY A 75 17.75 -7.49 1.50
CA GLY A 75 18.26 -8.63 2.26
C GLY A 75 18.43 -8.33 3.74
N GLY A 76 19.09 -9.25 4.46
CA GLY A 76 19.19 -9.22 5.92
C GLY A 76 19.71 -7.92 6.54
N GLY A 77 20.53 -7.17 5.82
CA GLY A 77 20.97 -5.83 6.27
C GLY A 77 19.86 -4.83 6.49
N ALA A 78 18.70 -5.04 5.86
CA ALA A 78 17.52 -4.19 6.06
C ALA A 78 16.79 -4.45 7.40
N LEU A 79 17.17 -5.48 8.15
CA LEU A 79 16.55 -5.86 9.42
C LEU A 79 17.35 -5.36 10.64
N VAL A 80 18.44 -4.64 10.42
CA VAL A 80 19.20 -4.00 11.50
C VAL A 80 18.36 -2.87 12.10
N ASP A 81 18.35 -2.73 13.42
CA ASP A 81 17.39 -1.90 14.18
C ASP A 81 17.32 -0.43 13.74
N ASP A 82 18.43 0.16 13.29
CA ASP A 82 18.51 1.54 12.82
C ASP A 82 18.31 1.68 11.30
N HIS A 83 18.11 0.59 10.58
CA HIS A 83 17.89 0.66 9.14
C HIS A 83 16.54 1.30 8.83
N PRO A 84 16.46 2.27 7.89
CA PRO A 84 15.22 2.98 7.58
C PRO A 84 14.03 2.07 7.23
N LEU A 85 14.28 0.94 6.55
CA LEU A 85 13.23 -0.03 6.21
C LEU A 85 12.72 -0.80 7.44
N ALA A 86 13.58 -1.17 8.40
CA ALA A 86 13.17 -1.81 9.64
C ALA A 86 12.26 -0.89 10.46
N LEU A 87 12.66 0.38 10.61
CA LEU A 87 11.85 1.40 11.28
C LEU A 87 10.52 1.64 10.57
N LEU A 88 10.54 1.72 9.25
CA LEU A 88 9.35 1.94 8.43
C LEU A 88 8.40 0.75 8.48
N TYR A 89 8.89 -0.48 8.49
CA TYR A 89 8.08 -1.71 8.55
C TYR A 89 7.12 -1.69 9.75
N LYS A 90 7.66 -1.42 10.95
CA LYS A 90 6.86 -1.30 12.17
C LYS A 90 5.82 -0.18 12.07
N LYS A 91 6.20 0.97 11.52
CA LYS A 91 5.35 2.13 11.37
C LYS A 91 4.19 1.87 10.42
N VAL A 92 4.46 1.35 9.22
CA VAL A 92 3.41 1.08 8.21
C VAL A 92 2.47 -0.05 8.63
N ARG A 93 2.97 -1.01 9.43
CA ARG A 93 2.12 -2.06 9.99
C ARG A 93 1.04 -1.48 10.91
N ALA A 94 1.37 -0.46 11.70
CA ALA A 94 0.42 0.21 12.57
C ALA A 94 -0.69 0.94 11.79
N TRP A 95 -0.41 1.45 10.59
CA TRP A 95 -1.40 2.14 9.78
C TRP A 95 -2.58 1.27 9.34
N ARG A 96 -2.42 -0.05 9.29
CA ARG A 96 -3.53 -0.98 9.03
C ARG A 96 -4.48 -1.15 10.22
N LEU A 97 -4.09 -0.68 11.40
CA LEU A 97 -4.87 -0.74 12.65
C LEU A 97 -5.44 0.62 13.03
N ALA A 98 -4.65 1.68 12.83
CA ALA A 98 -5.04 3.05 13.20
C ALA A 98 -6.18 3.58 12.31
N GLU A 99 -7.00 4.47 12.86
CA GLU A 99 -8.11 5.13 12.16
C GLU A 99 -9.10 4.15 11.49
N GLY A 100 -9.35 3.04 12.17
CA GLY A 100 -10.16 1.93 11.68
C GLY A 100 -9.30 0.79 11.10
N ALA A 101 -9.32 -0.35 11.78
CA ALA A 101 -8.64 -1.54 11.29
C ALA A 101 -9.16 -1.96 9.91
N SER A 102 -8.28 -2.46 9.05
CA SER A 102 -8.62 -2.85 7.68
C SER A 102 -9.82 -3.81 7.62
N ASP A 103 -9.93 -4.73 8.57
CA ASP A 103 -11.03 -5.70 8.62
C ASP A 103 -12.37 -5.02 8.99
N VAL A 104 -12.33 -4.09 9.95
CA VAL A 104 -13.51 -3.30 10.35
C VAL A 104 -14.00 -2.43 9.19
N LEU A 105 -13.07 -1.79 8.47
CA LEU A 105 -13.44 -0.96 7.31
C LEU A 105 -14.06 -1.79 6.18
N ARG A 106 -13.53 -2.98 5.91
CA ARG A 106 -14.14 -3.92 4.95
C ARG A 106 -15.54 -4.35 5.35
N LEU A 107 -15.72 -4.69 6.62
CA LEU A 107 -17.03 -5.03 7.17
C LEU A 107 -18.02 -3.87 6.99
N ASN A 108 -17.60 -2.64 7.29
CA ASN A 108 -18.44 -1.46 7.16
C ASN A 108 -18.83 -1.17 5.70
N ILE A 109 -17.90 -1.32 4.76
CA ILE A 109 -18.18 -1.20 3.32
C ILE A 109 -19.23 -2.25 2.90
N GLY A 110 -18.97 -3.52 3.22
CA GLY A 110 -19.87 -4.62 2.85
C GLY A 110 -21.27 -4.44 3.44
N ARG A 111 -21.36 -4.08 4.71
CA ARG A 111 -22.61 -3.80 5.41
C ARG A 111 -23.34 -2.59 4.81
N GLY A 112 -22.62 -1.52 4.53
CA GLY A 112 -23.18 -0.31 3.93
C GLY A 112 -23.87 -0.61 2.59
N ILE A 113 -23.22 -1.40 1.74
CA ILE A 113 -23.75 -1.74 0.41
C ILE A 113 -24.86 -2.80 0.50
N LEU A 114 -24.62 -3.90 1.20
CA LEU A 114 -25.53 -5.07 1.17
C LEU A 114 -26.76 -4.91 2.06
N GLU A 115 -26.61 -4.31 3.25
CA GLU A 115 -27.69 -4.19 4.21
C GLU A 115 -28.43 -2.84 4.12
N LEU A 116 -27.68 -1.77 3.89
CA LEU A 116 -28.22 -0.41 3.94
C LEU A 116 -28.48 0.19 2.55
N GLY A 117 -28.05 -0.46 1.49
CA GLY A 117 -28.16 0.05 0.12
C GLY A 117 -27.48 1.40 -0.08
N LYS A 118 -26.45 1.71 0.74
CA LYS A 118 -25.77 3.00 0.75
C LYS A 118 -24.36 2.90 0.21
N GLY A 119 -24.01 3.92 -0.54
CA GLY A 119 -22.69 4.05 -1.11
C GLY A 119 -22.51 3.31 -2.43
N ARG A 120 -21.35 3.54 -2.99
CA ARG A 120 -20.88 2.94 -4.24
C ARG A 120 -19.42 2.59 -4.08
N ILE A 121 -18.95 1.61 -4.75
CA ILE A 121 -17.60 1.31 -5.22
C ILE A 121 -17.66 0.14 -6.17
#